data_edb26eed3ff24d3eb9d03de4a6a1b517
#
_entry.id   edb26eed3ff24d3eb9d03de4a6a1b517
#
_cell.length_a   1.000
_cell.length_b   1.000
_cell.length_c   1.000
_cell.angle_alpha   90.00
_cell.angle_beta   90.00
_cell.angle_gamma   90.00
#
_symmetry.space_group_name_H-M   'P 1'
#
loop_
_entity.id
_entity.type
_entity.pdbx_description
1 polymer ?
#
loop_
_entity_poly.entity_id
_entity_poly.type
_entity_poly.pdbx_seq_one_letter_code
_entity_poly.pdbx_strand_id
1 'polypeptide(L)'
;MDTYMPPLSVGEFLKGEFMIPLGLSAYKLAKDINVPVSRIQEILANRRKLSMDSALRLAHYFGTSDHYFIDLQTKVSLEAAKLVVKKEIESLPTYEETMEKGRKSRE
;
A
#
# COMPACT_ATOMS: atom_id res chain seq x y z
N MET A 1 9.50 12.27 21.91
CA MET A 1 8.10 12.63 21.74
C MET A 1 7.45 11.69 20.73
N ASP A 2 6.64 10.84 21.24
CA ASP A 2 6.07 9.79 20.39
C ASP A 2 4.78 10.26 19.76
N THR A 3 4.94 11.01 18.68
CA THR A 3 3.77 11.38 17.90
C THR A 3 3.54 10.25 16.92
N TYR A 4 2.49 9.50 17.15
CA TYR A 4 2.11 8.48 16.20
C TYR A 4 1.68 9.15 14.91
N MET A 5 2.41 8.86 13.86
CA MET A 5 2.06 9.31 12.51
C MET A 5 1.48 8.10 11.78
N PRO A 6 0.21 8.15 11.38
CA PRO A 6 -0.30 7.08 10.56
C PRO A 6 0.49 7.01 9.26
N PRO A 7 0.68 5.80 8.71
CA PRO A 7 1.39 5.68 7.44
C PRO A 7 0.66 6.48 6.37
N LEU A 8 1.43 7.14 5.52
CA LEU A 8 0.87 7.86 4.38
C LEU A 8 0.15 6.87 3.47
N SER A 9 -0.96 7.30 2.93
CA SER A 9 -1.64 6.51 1.93
C SER A 9 -0.87 6.57 0.61
N VAL A 10 -1.16 5.64 -0.29
CA VAL A 10 -0.55 5.65 -1.62
C VAL A 10 -0.88 6.94 -2.35
N GLY A 11 -2.13 7.41 -2.22
CA GLY A 11 -2.55 8.67 -2.86
C GLY A 11 -1.79 9.88 -2.34
N GLU A 12 -1.61 9.96 -1.03
CA GLU A 12 -0.84 11.06 -0.44
C GLU A 12 0.63 11.01 -0.87
N PHE A 13 1.19 9.81 -0.93
CA PHE A 13 2.57 9.62 -1.37
C PHE A 13 2.74 10.04 -2.83
N LEU A 14 1.85 9.57 -3.69
CA LEU A 14 1.87 9.91 -5.11
C LEU A 14 1.78 11.42 -5.31
N LYS A 15 0.87 12.07 -4.59
CA LYS A 15 0.69 13.50 -4.69
C LYS A 15 1.91 14.26 -4.16
N GLY A 16 2.37 13.93 -2.95
CA GLY A 16 3.42 14.68 -2.30
C GLY A 16 4.82 14.46 -2.86
N GLU A 17 5.13 13.23 -3.24
CA GLU A 17 6.48 12.89 -3.70
C GLU A 17 6.66 13.04 -5.21
N PHE A 18 5.59 12.92 -5.99
CA PHE A 18 5.72 12.92 -7.46
C PHE A 18 4.97 14.06 -8.12
N MET A 19 3.71 14.28 -7.77
CA MET A 19 2.88 15.24 -8.50
C MET A 19 3.21 16.68 -8.16
N ILE A 20 3.23 17.03 -6.87
CA ILE A 20 3.50 18.40 -6.45
C ILE A 20 4.89 18.86 -6.89
N PRO A 21 5.97 18.09 -6.64
CA PRO A 21 7.31 18.53 -7.07
C PRO A 21 7.43 18.76 -8.57
N LEU A 22 6.67 18.02 -9.37
CA LEU A 22 6.73 18.13 -10.83
C LEU A 22 5.65 19.07 -11.40
N GLY A 23 4.82 19.64 -10.53
CA GLY A 23 3.74 20.50 -11.00
C GLY A 23 2.69 19.76 -11.83
N LEU A 24 2.49 18.47 -11.54
CA LEU A 24 1.56 17.63 -12.30
C LEU A 24 0.17 17.69 -11.72
N SER A 25 -0.82 17.94 -12.59
CA SER A 25 -2.22 17.81 -12.23
C SER A 25 -2.69 16.37 -12.42
N ALA A 26 -3.79 16.01 -11.78
CA ALA A 26 -4.40 14.70 -11.97
C ALA A 26 -4.81 14.49 -13.43
N TYR A 27 -5.30 15.53 -14.07
CA TYR A 27 -5.69 15.49 -15.49
C TYR A 27 -4.49 15.18 -16.37
N LYS A 28 -3.39 15.91 -16.19
CA LYS A 28 -2.18 15.71 -16.99
C LYS A 28 -1.62 14.30 -16.81
N LEU A 29 -1.53 13.85 -15.56
CA LEU A 29 -1.04 12.51 -15.26
C LEU A 29 -1.90 11.44 -15.93
N ALA A 30 -3.22 11.54 -15.76
CA ALA A 30 -4.16 10.58 -16.35
C ALA A 30 -4.03 10.52 -17.87
N LYS A 31 -3.94 11.70 -18.49
CA LYS A 31 -3.77 11.79 -19.93
C LYS A 31 -2.48 11.13 -20.39
N ASP A 32 -1.39 11.43 -19.71
CA ASP A 32 -0.06 10.94 -20.11
C ASP A 32 0.09 9.44 -19.96
N ILE A 33 -0.56 8.83 -18.97
CA ILE A 33 -0.50 7.38 -18.78
C ILE A 33 -1.72 6.65 -19.37
N ASN A 34 -2.58 7.40 -20.04
CA ASN A 34 -3.74 6.88 -20.77
C ASN A 34 -4.72 6.10 -19.88
N VAL A 35 -5.16 6.74 -18.81
CA VAL A 35 -6.22 6.23 -17.94
C VAL A 35 -7.25 7.34 -17.74
N PRO A 36 -8.49 6.98 -17.34
CA PRO A 36 -9.48 8.00 -17.03
C PRO A 36 -9.01 8.88 -15.86
N VAL A 37 -9.30 10.18 -15.93
CA VAL A 37 -8.92 11.10 -14.84
C VAL A 37 -9.58 10.68 -13.51
N SER A 38 -10.79 10.12 -13.58
CA SER A 38 -11.49 9.64 -12.39
C SER A 38 -10.69 8.57 -11.64
N ARG A 39 -9.95 7.73 -12.37
CA ARG A 39 -9.10 6.71 -11.74
C ARG A 39 -8.01 7.35 -10.89
N ILE A 40 -7.34 8.37 -11.44
CA ILE A 40 -6.30 9.08 -10.69
C ILE A 40 -6.92 9.80 -9.48
N GLN A 41 -8.04 10.46 -9.67
CA GLN A 41 -8.72 11.16 -8.59
C GLN A 41 -9.14 10.21 -7.46
N GLU A 42 -9.62 9.02 -7.80
CA GLU A 42 -10.01 8.01 -6.82
C GLU A 42 -8.79 7.46 -6.06
N ILE A 43 -7.67 7.28 -6.75
CA ILE A 43 -6.42 6.85 -6.11
C ILE A 43 -5.93 7.92 -5.14
N LEU A 44 -5.94 9.19 -5.57
CA LEU A 44 -5.51 10.30 -4.72
C LEU A 44 -6.40 10.48 -3.49
N ALA A 45 -7.67 10.15 -3.61
CA ALA A 45 -8.64 10.24 -2.51
C ALA A 45 -8.70 8.97 -1.67
N ASN A 46 -7.86 7.98 -1.93
CA ASN A 46 -7.84 6.68 -1.26
C ASN A 46 -9.13 5.86 -1.39
N ARG A 47 -9.88 6.11 -2.44
CA ARG A 47 -11.09 5.32 -2.73
C ARG A 47 -10.79 4.11 -3.60
N ARG A 48 -9.62 4.07 -4.18
CA ARG A 48 -9.23 2.98 -5.09
C ARG A 48 -7.76 2.64 -4.87
N LYS A 49 -7.49 1.36 -4.78
CA LYS A 49 -6.11 0.87 -4.73
C LYS A 49 -5.52 0.82 -6.13
N LEU A 50 -4.20 0.81 -6.22
CA LEU A 50 -3.53 0.63 -7.50
C LEU A 50 -3.73 -0.80 -7.99
N SER A 51 -4.15 -0.94 -9.23
CA SER A 51 -4.09 -2.22 -9.93
C SER A 51 -2.66 -2.42 -10.43
N MET A 52 -2.32 -3.65 -10.82
CA MET A 52 -1.03 -3.91 -11.45
C MET A 52 -0.85 -3.04 -12.68
N ASP A 53 -1.89 -2.91 -13.49
CA ASP A 53 -1.88 -2.07 -14.68
C ASP A 53 -1.54 -0.62 -14.35
N SER A 54 -2.24 -0.02 -13.38
CA SER A 54 -1.98 1.36 -12.99
C SER A 54 -0.59 1.54 -12.40
N ALA A 55 -0.16 0.59 -11.58
CA ALA A 55 1.17 0.64 -10.95
C ALA A 55 2.28 0.59 -11.99
N LEU A 56 2.13 -0.24 -13.02
CA LEU A 56 3.11 -0.34 -14.10
C LEU A 56 3.17 0.93 -14.95
N ARG A 57 2.01 1.53 -15.22
CA ARG A 57 1.95 2.79 -15.98
C ARG A 57 2.62 3.93 -15.22
N LEU A 58 2.37 4.02 -13.92
CA LEU A 58 3.00 5.03 -13.08
C LEU A 58 4.52 4.82 -12.99
N ALA A 59 4.94 3.58 -12.81
CA ALA A 59 6.37 3.25 -12.74
C ALA A 59 7.09 3.64 -14.02
N HIS A 60 6.49 3.34 -15.16
CA HIS A 60 7.05 3.71 -16.47
C HIS A 60 7.14 5.23 -16.60
N TYR A 61 6.07 5.92 -16.27
CA TYR A 61 5.98 7.37 -16.44
C TYR A 61 7.01 8.10 -15.58
N PHE A 62 7.17 7.68 -14.34
CA PHE A 62 8.11 8.33 -13.42
C PHE A 62 9.53 7.76 -13.48
N GLY A 63 9.76 6.75 -14.31
CA GLY A 63 11.09 6.18 -14.49
C GLY A 63 11.60 5.38 -13.31
N THR A 64 10.71 4.78 -12.53
CA THR A 64 11.07 3.91 -11.42
C THR A 64 11.17 2.45 -11.89
N SER A 65 11.57 1.55 -10.98
CA SER A 65 11.46 0.12 -11.27
C SER A 65 9.98 -0.25 -11.47
N ASP A 66 9.72 -1.32 -12.20
CA ASP A 66 8.35 -1.72 -12.52
C ASP A 66 7.54 -2.10 -11.29
N HIS A 67 8.19 -2.57 -10.22
CA HIS A 67 7.48 -2.98 -9.00
C HIS A 67 7.40 -1.88 -7.94
N TYR A 68 7.91 -0.68 -8.21
CA TYR A 68 8.01 0.39 -7.22
C TYR A 68 6.67 0.73 -6.57
N PHE A 69 5.65 1.00 -7.39
CA PHE A 69 4.36 1.45 -6.86
C PHE A 69 3.56 0.33 -6.21
N ILE A 70 3.70 -0.90 -6.71
CA ILE A 70 3.05 -2.05 -6.07
C ILE A 70 3.71 -2.36 -4.72
N ASP A 71 5.02 -2.28 -4.64
CA ASP A 71 5.73 -2.47 -3.37
C ASP A 71 5.33 -1.40 -2.35
N LEU A 72 5.22 -0.16 -2.80
CA LEU A 72 4.76 0.93 -1.95
C LEU A 72 3.36 0.65 -1.41
N GLN A 73 2.44 0.24 -2.27
CA GLN A 73 1.08 -0.09 -1.87
C GLN A 73 1.05 -1.25 -0.89
N THR A 74 1.83 -2.28 -1.15
CA THR A 74 1.92 -3.44 -0.26
C THR A 74 2.41 -3.02 1.12
N LYS A 75 3.43 -2.18 1.18
CA LYS A 75 3.97 -1.69 2.44
C LYS A 75 2.93 -0.89 3.22
N VAL A 76 2.25 0.03 2.55
CA VAL A 76 1.21 0.85 3.17
C VAL A 76 0.07 -0.03 3.69
N SER A 77 -0.39 -0.97 2.87
CA SER A 77 -1.47 -1.89 3.24
C SER A 77 -1.08 -2.80 4.40
N LEU A 78 0.16 -3.29 4.39
CA LEU A 78 0.67 -4.15 5.45
C LEU A 78 0.72 -3.42 6.79
N GLU A 79 1.26 -2.21 6.80
CA GLU A 79 1.35 -1.42 8.04
C GLU A 79 -0.04 -1.09 8.59
N ALA A 80 -0.97 -0.74 7.72
CA ALA A 80 -2.35 -0.46 8.15
C ALA A 80 -3.02 -1.71 8.74
N ALA A 81 -2.84 -2.85 8.09
CA ALA A 81 -3.41 -4.11 8.55
C ALA A 81 -2.84 -4.54 9.90
N LYS A 82 -1.53 -4.36 10.09
CA LYS A 82 -0.87 -4.67 11.36
C LYS A 82 -1.50 -3.94 12.53
N LEU A 83 -1.82 -2.66 12.34
CA LEU A 83 -2.44 -1.86 13.39
C LEU A 83 -3.79 -2.41 13.82
N VAL A 84 -4.55 -2.95 12.87
CA VAL A 84 -5.90 -3.43 13.13
C VAL A 84 -5.89 -4.80 13.82
N VAL A 85 -5.02 -5.71 13.37
CA VAL A 85 -5.08 -7.11 13.80
C VAL A 85 -3.97 -7.52 14.77
N LYS A 86 -3.14 -6.58 15.19
CA LYS A 86 -1.98 -6.88 16.03
C LYS A 86 -2.31 -7.72 17.27
N LYS A 87 -3.26 -7.26 18.06
CA LYS A 87 -3.61 -7.96 19.30
C LYS A 87 -4.16 -9.34 19.03
N GLU A 88 -4.97 -9.47 18.00
CA GLU A 88 -5.56 -10.75 17.66
C GLU A 88 -4.49 -11.73 17.20
N ILE A 89 -3.57 -11.28 16.35
CA ILE A 89 -2.49 -12.15 15.86
C ILE A 89 -1.58 -12.59 17.01
N GLU A 90 -1.27 -11.68 17.94
CA GLU A 90 -0.41 -12.00 19.07
C GLU A 90 -1.02 -13.10 19.96
N SER A 91 -2.34 -13.22 19.96
CA SER A 91 -3.02 -14.26 20.74
C SER A 91 -3.12 -15.59 20.00
N LEU A 92 -2.78 -15.63 18.71
CA LEU A 92 -2.85 -16.86 17.94
C LEU A 92 -1.62 -17.72 18.16
N PRO A 93 -1.77 -19.05 18.21
CA PRO A 93 -0.61 -19.92 18.31
C PRO A 93 0.13 -20.03 16.99
N THR A 94 1.42 -20.30 17.06
CA THR A 94 2.18 -20.70 15.89
C THR A 94 1.94 -22.18 15.63
N TYR A 95 2.34 -22.64 14.46
CA TYR A 95 2.25 -24.07 14.13
C TYR A 95 3.05 -24.92 15.13
N GLU A 96 4.25 -24.45 15.47
CA GLU A 96 5.11 -25.18 16.42
C GLU A 96 4.46 -25.34 17.79
N GLU A 97 3.85 -24.25 18.31
CA GLU A 97 3.13 -24.30 19.57
C GLU A 97 1.97 -25.29 19.51
N THR A 98 1.27 -25.34 18.38
CA THR A 98 0.16 -26.24 18.19
C THR A 98 0.63 -27.69 18.20
N MET A 99 1.73 -27.97 17.55
CA MET A 99 2.32 -29.32 17.50
C MET A 99 2.79 -29.77 18.87
N GLU A 100 3.44 -28.88 19.62
CA GLU A 100 3.89 -29.18 20.97
C GLU A 100 2.73 -29.52 21.89
N LYS A 101 1.67 -28.73 21.82
CA LYS A 101 0.46 -28.94 22.60
C LYS A 101 -0.19 -30.27 22.23
N GLY A 102 -0.19 -30.63 20.96
CA GLY A 102 -0.71 -31.91 20.50
C GLY A 102 0.06 -33.09 21.06
N ARG A 103 1.39 -32.97 21.16
CA ARG A 103 2.22 -34.01 21.75
C ARG A 103 1.90 -34.20 23.24
N LYS A 104 1.78 -33.11 23.96
CA LYS A 104 1.47 -33.17 25.39
C LYS A 104 0.10 -33.81 25.66
N SER A 105 -0.85 -33.56 24.76
CA SER A 105 -2.18 -34.14 24.87
C SER A 105 -2.19 -35.65 24.65
N ARG A 106 -1.21 -36.19 23.91
CA ARG A 106 -1.13 -37.61 23.60
C ARG A 106 -0.42 -38.41 24.69
N GLU A 107 0.28 -37.74 25.54
CA GLU A 107 0.94 -38.33 26.67
C GLU A 107 -0.03 -38.42 27.87
#